data_7c6907f0ed1e2a2e09084ac3ce6a943b
#
_entry.id   7c6907f0ed1e2a2e09084ac3ce6a943b
#
_cell.length_a   1.000
_cell.length_b   1.000
_cell.length_c   1.000
_cell.angle_alpha   90.00
_cell.angle_beta   90.00
_cell.angle_gamma   90.00
#
_symmetry.space_group_name_H-M   'P 1'
#
loop_
_entity.id
_entity.type
_entity.pdbx_description
1 polymer ?
#
loop_
_entity_poly.entity_id
_entity_poly.type
_entity_poly.pdbx_seq_one_letter_code
_entity_poly.pdbx_strand_id
1 'polypeptide(L)'
;AQEFKDYNNIWGYDIMNEPYSMHPSAPWVNIAQVVIDAIREVDTETPIIVCGDSFSSARFWVEYSDNLRTLVDPSDNLIFQAHLYFDKDYSGQYLNSYDADGVTANTGVERAKYFVEWLKRYNKRGLLGEYGVPDDDPRWLETLENLLIYLRDNGVPGTYWSAGPRWGDYKLAVQPSNNYTVDRPQMSVLEKYTVTAGNESGIEERADISGSGLKVSCMGREITLKSEKPCEVSVWNLSGVLVHKVSVLPNSPVYLTLLPGFYMVEHIKIVVN
;
A
#
# COMPACT_ATOMS: atom_id res chain seq x y z
N ALA A 1 -6.29 -20.12 6.37
CA ALA A 1 -7.11 -20.00 5.17
C ALA A 1 -8.44 -20.75 5.32
N GLN A 2 -8.43 -22.06 5.66
CA GLN A 2 -9.66 -22.90 5.73
C GLN A 2 -10.80 -22.27 6.54
N GLU A 3 -10.49 -21.65 7.68
CA GLU A 3 -11.48 -21.01 8.56
C GLU A 3 -12.00 -19.68 8.00
N PHE A 4 -11.17 -18.94 7.27
CA PHE A 4 -11.43 -17.53 6.93
C PHE A 4 -11.83 -17.28 5.47
N LYS A 5 -11.72 -18.27 4.58
CA LYS A 5 -11.94 -18.09 3.14
C LYS A 5 -13.33 -17.58 2.74
N ASP A 6 -14.33 -17.80 3.59
CA ASP A 6 -15.72 -17.40 3.33
C ASP A 6 -16.07 -16.02 3.96
N TYR A 7 -15.09 -15.32 4.54
CA TYR A 7 -15.28 -14.01 5.18
C TYR A 7 -14.89 -12.87 4.23
N ASN A 8 -15.86 -12.10 3.81
CA ASN A 8 -15.66 -10.98 2.86
C ASN A 8 -14.83 -9.81 3.40
N ASN A 9 -14.57 -9.76 4.70
CA ASN A 9 -13.77 -8.72 5.35
C ASN A 9 -12.31 -9.11 5.58
N ILE A 10 -11.86 -10.25 5.10
CA ILE A 10 -10.45 -10.64 5.07
C ILE A 10 -9.80 -10.04 3.83
N TRP A 11 -8.88 -9.10 4.05
CA TRP A 11 -8.17 -8.44 2.96
C TRP A 11 -7.02 -9.28 2.39
N GLY A 12 -6.38 -10.10 3.22
CA GLY A 12 -5.27 -10.97 2.83
C GLY A 12 -4.73 -11.79 3.99
N TYR A 13 -3.98 -12.85 3.68
CA TYR A 13 -3.25 -13.66 4.65
C TYR A 13 -1.80 -13.24 4.69
N ASP A 14 -1.37 -12.60 5.77
CA ASP A 14 0.05 -12.35 6.03
C ASP A 14 0.66 -13.60 6.67
N ILE A 15 1.56 -14.25 5.94
CA ILE A 15 1.99 -15.60 6.29
C ILE A 15 3.06 -15.66 7.36
N MET A 16 3.81 -14.59 7.57
CA MET A 16 4.79 -14.47 8.65
C MET A 16 5.29 -13.04 8.79
N ASN A 17 5.22 -12.48 10.00
CA ASN A 17 5.85 -11.21 10.31
C ASN A 17 7.38 -11.36 10.39
N GLU A 18 8.11 -10.47 9.72
CA GLU A 18 9.55 -10.25 9.85
C GLU A 18 10.42 -11.53 9.90
N PRO A 19 10.42 -12.37 8.86
CA PRO A 19 11.33 -13.51 8.83
C PRO A 19 12.78 -13.06 9.04
N TYR A 20 13.50 -13.75 9.92
CA TYR A 20 14.89 -13.42 10.23
C TYR A 20 15.67 -14.66 10.61
N SER A 21 16.95 -14.71 10.20
CA SER A 21 17.89 -15.77 10.58
C SER A 21 17.37 -17.19 10.30
N MET A 22 16.73 -17.38 9.14
CA MET A 22 16.26 -18.70 8.72
C MET A 22 17.42 -19.68 8.59
N HIS A 23 17.15 -20.96 8.87
CA HIS A 23 18.17 -21.98 8.74
C HIS A 23 18.59 -22.15 7.27
N PRO A 24 19.89 -22.29 6.95
CA PRO A 24 20.35 -22.38 5.56
C PRO A 24 19.72 -23.51 4.74
N SER A 25 19.30 -24.61 5.38
CA SER A 25 18.58 -25.70 4.69
C SER A 25 17.08 -25.43 4.47
N ALA A 26 16.56 -24.36 5.06
CA ALA A 26 15.17 -23.94 4.95
C ALA A 26 15.10 -22.41 4.82
N PRO A 27 15.60 -21.84 3.70
CA PRO A 27 15.56 -20.40 3.48
C PRO A 27 14.13 -19.92 3.36
N TRP A 28 13.89 -18.65 3.72
CA TRP A 28 12.56 -18.07 3.78
C TRP A 28 11.75 -18.27 2.48
N VAL A 29 12.36 -18.06 1.33
CA VAL A 29 11.68 -18.24 0.03
C VAL A 29 11.07 -19.64 -0.14
N ASN A 30 11.75 -20.69 0.33
CA ASN A 30 11.23 -22.05 0.25
C ASN A 30 10.08 -22.29 1.25
N ILE A 31 10.19 -21.74 2.44
CA ILE A 31 9.12 -21.79 3.45
C ILE A 31 7.88 -21.08 2.93
N ALA A 32 8.05 -19.86 2.42
CA ALA A 32 6.97 -19.08 1.85
C ALA A 32 6.26 -19.81 0.72
N GLN A 33 7.00 -20.47 -0.19
CA GLN A 33 6.39 -21.24 -1.28
C GLN A 33 5.52 -22.39 -0.74
N VAL A 34 6.00 -23.15 0.23
CA VAL A 34 5.22 -24.24 0.84
C VAL A 34 3.93 -23.73 1.48
N VAL A 35 3.99 -22.57 2.12
CA VAL A 35 2.80 -21.96 2.74
C VAL A 35 1.83 -21.45 1.69
N ILE A 36 2.32 -20.84 0.60
CA ILE A 36 1.50 -20.40 -0.54
C ILE A 36 0.76 -21.61 -1.12
N ASP A 37 1.48 -22.68 -1.43
CA ASP A 37 0.91 -23.89 -2.02
C ASP A 37 -0.20 -24.46 -1.12
N ALA A 38 0.04 -24.56 0.20
CA ALA A 38 -0.92 -25.06 1.15
C ALA A 38 -2.17 -24.16 1.30
N ILE A 39 -2.02 -22.85 1.21
CA ILE A 39 -3.16 -21.92 1.21
C ILE A 39 -3.98 -22.11 -0.06
N ARG A 40 -3.35 -22.25 -1.22
CA ARG A 40 -4.02 -22.37 -2.51
C ARG A 40 -4.75 -23.69 -2.70
N GLU A 41 -4.47 -24.72 -1.91
CA GLU A 41 -5.31 -25.92 -1.83
C GLU A 41 -6.72 -25.64 -1.30
N VAL A 42 -6.93 -24.55 -0.55
CA VAL A 42 -8.21 -24.26 0.13
C VAL A 42 -8.81 -22.91 -0.22
N ASP A 43 -7.99 -21.94 -0.65
CA ASP A 43 -8.42 -20.58 -0.98
C ASP A 43 -7.62 -20.05 -2.17
N THR A 44 -8.30 -19.90 -3.30
CA THR A 44 -7.71 -19.43 -4.56
C THR A 44 -7.94 -17.95 -4.83
N GLU A 45 -8.66 -17.23 -3.96
CA GLU A 45 -9.07 -15.84 -4.21
C GLU A 45 -8.39 -14.82 -3.31
N THR A 46 -8.26 -15.11 -2.00
CA THR A 46 -7.73 -14.17 -1.03
C THR A 46 -6.25 -13.87 -1.31
N PRO A 47 -5.82 -12.60 -1.31
CA PRO A 47 -4.41 -12.25 -1.45
C PRO A 47 -3.54 -12.90 -0.38
N ILE A 48 -2.33 -13.32 -0.77
CA ILE A 48 -1.31 -13.78 0.18
C ILE A 48 -0.24 -12.69 0.29
N ILE A 49 0.04 -12.26 1.52
CA ILE A 49 1.01 -11.23 1.84
C ILE A 49 2.29 -11.93 2.31
N VAL A 50 3.41 -11.54 1.70
CA VAL A 50 4.71 -12.16 1.95
C VAL A 50 5.70 -11.09 2.40
N CYS A 51 6.12 -11.14 3.66
CA CYS A 51 7.20 -10.33 4.19
C CYS A 51 8.54 -10.70 3.55
N GLY A 52 9.44 -9.72 3.45
CA GLY A 52 10.84 -9.94 3.08
C GLY A 52 11.63 -10.66 4.16
N ASP A 53 12.78 -11.25 3.79
CA ASP A 53 13.75 -11.74 4.76
C ASP A 53 14.45 -10.58 5.49
N SER A 54 15.18 -10.87 6.55
CA SER A 54 15.90 -9.89 7.35
C SER A 54 15.02 -8.73 7.86
N PHE A 55 14.01 -9.10 8.66
CA PHE A 55 13.03 -8.17 9.25
C PHE A 55 12.21 -7.42 8.22
N SER A 56 12.03 -7.96 7.03
CA SER A 56 11.26 -7.34 5.94
C SER A 56 11.75 -5.94 5.55
N SER A 57 13.02 -5.63 5.74
CA SER A 57 13.54 -4.27 5.60
C SER A 57 13.42 -3.74 4.18
N ALA A 58 12.66 -2.66 3.98
CA ALA A 58 12.56 -1.97 2.70
C ALA A 58 13.92 -1.48 2.17
N ARG A 59 14.79 -1.00 3.09
CA ARG A 59 16.14 -0.51 2.75
C ARG A 59 17.04 -1.61 2.20
N PHE A 60 16.94 -2.80 2.74
CA PHE A 60 17.78 -3.93 2.37
C PHE A 60 17.05 -4.97 1.49
N TRP A 61 15.90 -4.58 0.93
CA TRP A 61 15.03 -5.49 0.17
C TRP A 61 15.77 -6.23 -0.94
N VAL A 62 16.55 -5.52 -1.74
CA VAL A 62 17.29 -6.11 -2.86
C VAL A 62 18.39 -7.05 -2.38
N GLU A 63 18.99 -6.79 -1.22
CA GLU A 63 20.07 -7.60 -0.66
C GLU A 63 19.58 -8.93 -0.11
N TYR A 64 18.44 -8.92 0.62
CA TYR A 64 17.98 -10.10 1.36
C TYR A 64 16.75 -10.78 0.76
N SER A 65 15.95 -10.06 0.00
CA SER A 65 14.61 -10.50 -0.43
C SER A 65 14.43 -10.59 -1.95
N ASP A 66 15.46 -10.31 -2.76
CA ASP A 66 15.33 -10.34 -4.23
C ASP A 66 14.89 -11.72 -4.76
N ASN A 67 15.25 -12.79 -4.07
CA ASN A 67 14.86 -14.15 -4.41
C ASN A 67 13.34 -14.40 -4.31
N LEU A 68 12.59 -13.59 -3.56
CA LEU A 68 11.13 -13.72 -3.45
C LEU A 68 10.41 -13.49 -4.80
N ARG A 69 11.08 -12.87 -5.79
CA ARG A 69 10.54 -12.75 -7.16
C ARG A 69 10.30 -14.09 -7.83
N THR A 70 10.91 -15.16 -7.33
CA THR A 70 10.77 -16.53 -7.86
C THR A 70 9.57 -17.28 -7.30
N LEU A 71 8.89 -16.72 -6.30
CA LEU A 71 7.68 -17.32 -5.77
C LEU A 71 6.60 -17.43 -6.85
N VAL A 72 5.94 -18.57 -6.86
CA VAL A 72 4.86 -18.91 -7.78
C VAL A 72 3.55 -19.01 -6.99
N ASP A 73 2.55 -18.28 -7.45
CA ASP A 73 1.18 -18.38 -6.96
C ASP A 73 0.27 -18.68 -8.15
N PRO A 74 -0.42 -19.83 -8.19
CA PRO A 74 -1.35 -20.17 -9.29
C PRO A 74 -2.45 -19.13 -9.51
N SER A 75 -2.79 -18.36 -8.47
CA SER A 75 -3.82 -17.32 -8.53
C SER A 75 -3.27 -15.94 -8.93
N ASP A 76 -1.95 -15.79 -9.09
CA ASP A 76 -1.25 -14.52 -9.35
C ASP A 76 -1.69 -13.39 -8.40
N ASN A 77 -1.85 -13.71 -7.12
CA ASN A 77 -2.43 -12.81 -6.12
C ASN A 77 -1.53 -12.63 -4.89
N LEU A 78 -0.20 -12.48 -5.11
CA LEU A 78 0.76 -12.15 -4.07
C LEU A 78 0.88 -10.63 -3.87
N ILE A 79 1.06 -10.24 -2.62
CA ILE A 79 1.45 -8.89 -2.20
C ILE A 79 2.75 -9.03 -1.40
N PHE A 80 3.80 -8.33 -1.80
CA PHE A 80 5.05 -8.32 -1.06
C PHE A 80 5.01 -7.22 0.00
N GLN A 81 5.40 -7.54 1.22
CA GLN A 81 5.35 -6.60 2.34
C GLN A 81 6.75 -6.24 2.82
N ALA A 82 7.00 -4.95 2.98
CA ALA A 82 8.22 -4.43 3.57
C ALA A 82 7.91 -3.58 4.80
N HIS A 83 8.90 -3.46 5.70
CA HIS A 83 8.88 -2.59 6.87
C HIS A 83 9.95 -1.52 6.75
N LEU A 84 9.70 -0.34 7.32
CA LEU A 84 10.62 0.78 7.23
C LEU A 84 10.57 1.66 8.48
N TYR A 85 11.71 1.78 9.16
CA TYR A 85 11.92 2.73 10.25
C TYR A 85 13.05 3.70 9.90
N PHE A 86 13.05 4.90 10.51
CA PHE A 86 13.93 6.00 10.11
C PHE A 86 15.15 6.15 11.03
N ASP A 87 15.17 5.47 12.17
CA ASP A 87 16.29 5.44 13.08
C ASP A 87 17.55 4.82 12.45
N LYS A 88 18.70 5.06 13.03
CA LYS A 88 19.99 4.73 12.44
C LYS A 88 20.21 3.25 12.20
N ASP A 89 19.68 2.42 13.08
CA ASP A 89 19.81 0.96 13.03
C ASP A 89 18.59 0.25 12.42
N TYR A 90 17.61 1.01 11.92
CA TYR A 90 16.39 0.51 11.26
C TYR A 90 15.44 -0.29 12.16
N SER A 91 15.63 -0.21 13.47
CA SER A 91 14.94 -1.08 14.43
C SER A 91 13.54 -0.58 14.84
N GLY A 92 13.23 0.70 14.61
CA GLY A 92 12.02 1.36 15.09
C GLY A 92 12.03 1.65 16.60
N GLN A 93 13.18 1.48 17.28
CA GLN A 93 13.32 1.80 18.70
C GLN A 93 13.53 3.29 18.99
N TYR A 94 14.13 4.02 18.04
CA TYR A 94 14.38 5.47 18.13
C TYR A 94 15.05 5.86 19.45
N LEU A 95 16.17 5.21 19.75
CA LEU A 95 16.92 5.42 20.99
C LEU A 95 17.68 6.75 21.01
N ASN A 96 17.94 7.32 19.84
CA ASN A 96 18.65 8.58 19.67
C ASN A 96 17.71 9.68 19.16
N SER A 97 18.21 10.94 19.18
CA SER A 97 17.50 12.06 18.58
C SER A 97 17.57 12.04 17.05
N TYR A 98 16.72 12.80 16.40
CA TYR A 98 16.67 13.00 14.95
C TYR A 98 18.06 13.29 14.35
N ASP A 99 18.80 14.24 14.97
CA ASP A 99 20.14 14.64 14.50
C ASP A 99 21.19 13.54 14.76
N ALA A 100 21.13 12.86 15.90
CA ALA A 100 22.10 11.81 16.25
C ALA A 100 21.95 10.56 15.35
N ASP A 101 20.76 10.29 14.87
CA ASP A 101 20.51 9.24 13.87
C ASP A 101 20.84 9.67 12.44
N GLY A 102 21.15 10.95 12.22
CA GLY A 102 21.50 11.50 10.91
C GLY A 102 20.31 11.51 9.95
N VAL A 103 19.10 11.63 10.48
CA VAL A 103 17.87 11.61 9.69
C VAL A 103 17.68 12.94 8.96
N THR A 104 17.14 12.87 7.76
CA THR A 104 16.71 14.01 6.94
C THR A 104 15.25 13.87 6.54
N ALA A 105 14.65 14.95 6.07
CA ALA A 105 13.27 14.91 5.56
C ALA A 105 13.04 13.85 4.45
N ASN A 106 14.10 13.40 3.77
CA ASN A 106 14.04 12.43 2.69
C ASN A 106 14.44 11.00 3.09
N THR A 107 14.83 10.76 4.34
CA THR A 107 15.31 9.44 4.78
C THR A 107 14.31 8.32 4.47
N GLY A 108 13.01 8.56 4.71
CA GLY A 108 11.96 7.59 4.39
C GLY A 108 11.90 7.24 2.91
N VAL A 109 11.94 8.25 2.05
CA VAL A 109 11.93 8.06 0.59
C VAL A 109 13.17 7.31 0.11
N GLU A 110 14.35 7.70 0.60
CA GLU A 110 15.62 7.08 0.24
C GLU A 110 15.68 5.59 0.61
N ARG A 111 15.08 5.23 1.74
CA ARG A 111 15.00 3.84 2.19
C ARG A 111 13.91 3.05 1.46
N ALA A 112 12.75 3.65 1.21
CA ALA A 112 11.62 2.98 0.56
C ALA A 112 11.89 2.63 -0.92
N LYS A 113 12.69 3.44 -1.62
CA LYS A 113 12.88 3.28 -3.07
C LYS A 113 13.49 1.93 -3.47
N TYR A 114 14.29 1.26 -2.63
CA TYR A 114 14.82 -0.06 -2.94
C TYR A 114 13.71 -1.11 -3.10
N PHE A 115 12.71 -1.05 -2.23
CA PHE A 115 11.53 -1.90 -2.31
C PHE A 115 10.62 -1.48 -3.47
N VAL A 116 10.28 -0.20 -3.58
CA VAL A 116 9.36 0.31 -4.61
C VAL A 116 9.91 0.10 -6.03
N GLU A 117 11.20 0.33 -6.25
CA GLU A 117 11.85 0.09 -7.55
C GLU A 117 11.89 -1.41 -7.87
N TRP A 118 12.08 -2.27 -6.88
CA TRP A 118 11.99 -3.72 -7.05
C TRP A 118 10.57 -4.14 -7.47
N LEU A 119 9.53 -3.63 -6.82
CA LEU A 119 8.14 -3.88 -7.20
C LEU A 119 7.89 -3.51 -8.67
N LYS A 120 8.32 -2.32 -9.07
CA LYS A 120 8.19 -1.85 -10.45
C LYS A 120 8.95 -2.72 -11.45
N ARG A 121 10.20 -3.06 -11.13
CA ARG A 121 11.07 -3.87 -11.99
C ARG A 121 10.46 -5.22 -12.31
N TYR A 122 9.85 -5.85 -11.32
CA TYR A 122 9.31 -7.20 -11.46
C TYR A 122 7.78 -7.24 -11.60
N ASN A 123 7.15 -6.07 -11.78
CA ASN A 123 5.69 -5.92 -11.88
C ASN A 123 4.96 -6.62 -10.72
N LYS A 124 5.40 -6.35 -9.50
CA LYS A 124 4.83 -6.94 -8.28
C LYS A 124 3.98 -5.94 -7.52
N ARG A 125 2.97 -6.45 -6.80
CA ARG A 125 2.18 -5.66 -5.85
C ARG A 125 2.91 -5.58 -4.52
N GLY A 126 2.82 -4.43 -3.85
CA GLY A 126 3.51 -4.21 -2.57
C GLY A 126 2.66 -3.53 -1.52
N LEU A 127 3.07 -3.70 -0.28
CA LEU A 127 2.54 -3.08 0.92
C LEU A 127 3.73 -2.63 1.79
N LEU A 128 3.75 -1.38 2.26
CA LEU A 128 4.62 -1.01 3.36
C LEU A 128 3.88 -1.29 4.68
N GLY A 129 4.04 -2.51 5.20
CA GLY A 129 3.24 -3.05 6.30
C GLY A 129 3.52 -2.43 7.66
N GLU A 130 4.74 -1.90 7.85
CA GLU A 130 5.09 -1.15 9.05
C GLU A 130 5.94 0.06 8.71
N TYR A 131 5.57 1.20 9.29
CA TYR A 131 6.38 2.41 9.40
C TYR A 131 5.83 3.24 10.56
N GLY A 132 6.67 4.00 11.20
CA GLY A 132 6.25 4.86 12.29
C GLY A 132 7.34 5.85 12.69
N VAL A 133 6.94 6.95 13.32
CA VAL A 133 7.84 8.00 13.79
C VAL A 133 7.51 8.41 15.22
N PRO A 134 8.52 8.84 16.01
CA PRO A 134 8.28 9.46 17.30
C PRO A 134 7.52 10.78 17.18
N ASP A 135 6.99 11.26 18.30
CA ASP A 135 6.30 12.54 18.42
C ASP A 135 7.10 13.62 19.20
N ASP A 136 8.35 13.31 19.52
CA ASP A 136 9.22 14.17 20.33
C ASP A 136 9.98 15.25 19.54
N ASP A 137 9.97 15.19 18.20
CA ASP A 137 10.57 16.19 17.31
C ASP A 137 9.67 16.39 16.07
N PRO A 138 9.22 17.62 15.77
CA PRO A 138 8.33 17.88 14.65
C PRO A 138 8.92 17.53 13.27
N ARG A 139 10.24 17.41 13.13
CA ARG A 139 10.89 17.03 11.88
C ARG A 139 10.57 15.58 11.48
N TRP A 140 10.23 14.73 12.43
CA TRP A 140 9.73 13.39 12.15
C TRP A 140 8.45 13.39 11.31
N LEU A 141 7.57 14.39 11.53
CA LEU A 141 6.32 14.49 10.77
C LEU A 141 6.58 14.86 9.30
N GLU A 142 7.56 15.72 9.02
CA GLU A 142 7.96 16.03 7.65
C GLU A 142 8.55 14.79 6.95
N THR A 143 9.41 14.04 7.66
CA THR A 143 9.97 12.79 7.12
C THR A 143 8.89 11.76 6.81
N LEU A 144 7.89 11.63 7.69
CA LEU A 144 6.74 10.76 7.49
C LEU A 144 5.91 11.22 6.29
N GLU A 145 5.60 12.52 6.20
CA GLU A 145 4.78 13.06 5.12
C GLU A 145 5.43 12.85 3.74
N ASN A 146 6.73 13.09 3.63
CA ASN A 146 7.47 12.84 2.39
C ASN A 146 7.45 11.36 1.99
N LEU A 147 7.55 10.43 2.95
CA LEU A 147 7.37 9.01 2.67
C LEU A 147 5.96 8.71 2.14
N LEU A 148 4.91 9.22 2.79
CA LEU A 148 3.52 8.97 2.40
C LEU A 148 3.19 9.53 1.02
N ILE A 149 3.71 10.73 0.69
CA ILE A 149 3.63 11.29 -0.67
C ILE A 149 4.26 10.32 -1.67
N TYR A 150 5.48 9.86 -1.38
CA TYR A 150 6.21 8.95 -2.26
C TYR A 150 5.47 7.62 -2.46
N LEU A 151 4.94 7.02 -1.39
CA LEU A 151 4.17 5.77 -1.47
C LEU A 151 2.89 5.95 -2.29
N ARG A 152 2.13 7.02 -2.03
CA ARG A 152 0.92 7.38 -2.79
C ARG A 152 1.22 7.52 -4.28
N ASP A 153 2.26 8.29 -4.63
CA ASP A 153 2.63 8.58 -6.02
C ASP A 153 3.14 7.33 -6.76
N ASN A 154 3.53 6.30 -6.01
CA ASN A 154 3.94 5.01 -6.55
C ASN A 154 2.88 3.91 -6.38
N GLY A 155 1.71 4.22 -5.82
CA GLY A 155 0.61 3.27 -5.65
C GLY A 155 0.91 2.13 -4.68
N VAL A 156 1.75 2.36 -3.68
CA VAL A 156 2.06 1.40 -2.62
C VAL A 156 1.28 1.79 -1.37
N PRO A 157 0.28 1.01 -0.94
CA PRO A 157 -0.41 1.24 0.33
C PRO A 157 0.52 0.98 1.52
N GLY A 158 0.12 1.48 2.69
CA GLY A 158 0.88 1.26 3.90
C GLY A 158 0.02 1.21 5.16
N THR A 159 0.54 0.59 6.20
CA THR A 159 -0.06 0.53 7.53
C THR A 159 0.90 1.09 8.57
N TYR A 160 0.39 2.00 9.40
CA TYR A 160 1.21 2.67 10.41
C TYR A 160 1.41 1.80 11.65
N TRP A 161 2.61 1.73 12.17
CA TRP A 161 2.95 1.09 13.43
C TRP A 161 3.18 2.16 14.52
N SER A 162 2.30 2.31 15.52
CA SER A 162 1.17 1.45 15.76
C SER A 162 0.01 2.21 16.44
N ALA A 163 -1.07 1.51 16.67
CA ALA A 163 -2.17 1.99 17.48
C ALA A 163 -2.70 0.87 18.38
N GLY A 164 -3.27 1.23 19.54
CA GLY A 164 -3.93 0.27 20.42
C GLY A 164 -3.83 0.64 21.91
N PRO A 165 -4.77 0.17 22.74
CA PRO A 165 -4.91 0.62 24.14
C PRO A 165 -3.80 0.13 25.07
N ARG A 166 -2.93 -0.75 24.60
CA ARG A 166 -1.87 -1.35 25.44
C ARG A 166 -0.47 -0.77 25.20
N TRP A 167 -0.34 0.18 24.27
CA TRP A 167 0.97 0.77 23.94
C TRP A 167 1.46 1.80 24.97
N GLY A 168 0.55 2.36 25.80
CA GLY A 168 0.94 3.35 26.81
C GLY A 168 1.64 4.57 26.21
N ASP A 169 2.84 4.86 26.74
CA ASP A 169 3.66 5.99 26.30
C ASP A 169 4.62 5.65 25.14
N TYR A 170 4.34 4.59 24.39
CA TYR A 170 5.15 4.22 23.23
C TYR A 170 5.19 5.35 22.21
N LYS A 171 6.39 5.80 21.84
CA LYS A 171 6.61 7.01 21.02
C LYS A 171 5.96 6.99 19.64
N LEU A 172 5.80 5.80 19.07
CA LEU A 172 5.20 5.65 17.73
C LEU A 172 3.68 5.48 17.80
N ALA A 173 3.13 5.26 19.00
CA ALA A 173 1.71 4.97 19.14
C ALA A 173 0.84 6.18 18.80
N VAL A 174 -0.21 5.96 18.01
CA VAL A 174 -1.13 7.03 17.57
C VAL A 174 -2.51 6.96 18.22
N GLN A 175 -2.75 6.02 19.16
CA GLN A 175 -3.99 6.10 19.92
C GLN A 175 -4.07 7.44 20.64
N PRO A 176 -5.26 8.08 20.64
CA PRO A 176 -5.42 9.38 21.29
C PRO A 176 -5.07 9.32 22.77
N SER A 177 -4.43 10.36 23.29
CA SER A 177 -4.13 10.56 24.69
C SER A 177 -5.34 11.12 25.47
N ASN A 178 -5.16 11.37 26.76
CA ASN A 178 -6.18 12.00 27.61
C ASN A 178 -7.58 11.33 27.49
N ASN A 179 -7.65 10.03 27.78
CA ASN A 179 -8.86 9.22 27.62
C ASN A 179 -9.47 9.29 26.20
N TYR A 180 -8.64 9.18 25.19
CA TYR A 180 -9.01 9.19 23.78
C TYR A 180 -9.63 10.51 23.28
N THR A 181 -9.30 11.64 23.89
CA THR A 181 -9.82 12.95 23.51
C THR A 181 -8.83 13.85 22.79
N VAL A 182 -7.55 13.49 22.78
CA VAL A 182 -6.49 14.30 22.17
C VAL A 182 -5.65 13.42 21.24
N ASP A 183 -5.67 13.75 19.96
CA ASP A 183 -4.89 13.06 18.95
C ASP A 183 -3.38 13.25 19.14
N ARG A 184 -2.61 12.23 18.75
CA ARG A 184 -1.15 12.33 18.73
C ARG A 184 -0.69 13.14 17.51
N PRO A 185 0.45 13.83 17.59
CA PRO A 185 0.95 14.69 16.49
C PRO A 185 1.02 14.00 15.12
N GLN A 186 1.34 12.72 15.07
CA GLN A 186 1.43 11.94 13.83
C GLN A 186 0.10 11.91 13.06
N MET A 187 -1.04 12.00 13.76
CA MET A 187 -2.36 11.99 13.12
C MET A 187 -2.56 13.16 12.17
N SER A 188 -1.97 14.33 12.47
CA SER A 188 -2.02 15.50 11.58
C SER A 188 -1.46 15.26 10.17
N VAL A 189 -0.60 14.25 10.03
CA VAL A 189 -0.07 13.79 8.76
C VAL A 189 -0.86 12.60 8.24
N LEU A 190 -1.08 11.59 9.07
CA LEU A 190 -1.72 10.33 8.65
C LEU A 190 -3.12 10.55 8.06
N GLU A 191 -3.93 11.42 8.65
CA GLU A 191 -5.29 11.73 8.17
C GLU A 191 -5.35 12.19 6.72
N LYS A 192 -4.31 12.87 6.22
CA LYS A 192 -4.23 13.35 4.84
C LYS A 192 -4.10 12.21 3.82
N TYR A 193 -3.67 11.02 4.27
CA TYR A 193 -3.33 9.88 3.43
C TYR A 193 -4.14 8.62 3.76
N THR A 194 -5.06 8.71 4.72
CA THR A 194 -5.95 7.59 5.03
C THR A 194 -7.03 7.45 3.97
N VAL A 195 -7.29 6.21 3.58
CA VAL A 195 -8.52 5.86 2.85
C VAL A 195 -9.60 5.64 3.90
N THR A 196 -10.45 6.64 4.12
CA THR A 196 -11.60 6.48 5.00
C THR A 196 -12.69 5.69 4.27
N ALA A 197 -13.01 4.50 4.79
CA ALA A 197 -14.23 3.81 4.38
C ALA A 197 -15.42 4.68 4.79
N GLY A 198 -16.05 5.34 3.83
CA GLY A 198 -17.26 6.15 4.07
C GLY A 198 -17.12 7.67 3.95
N ASN A 199 -15.94 8.26 3.93
CA ASN A 199 -15.82 9.45 3.13
C ASN A 199 -15.86 8.96 1.70
N GLU A 200 -16.93 9.28 1.00
CA GLU A 200 -16.84 9.42 -0.43
C GLU A 200 -15.50 10.12 -0.62
N SER A 201 -14.47 9.33 -0.93
CA SER A 201 -13.19 9.91 -1.30
C SER A 201 -13.61 10.96 -2.30
N GLY A 202 -13.39 12.21 -1.96
CA GLY A 202 -13.59 13.23 -2.94
C GLY A 202 -12.74 12.79 -4.09
N ILE A 203 -13.37 12.14 -5.02
CA ILE A 203 -12.80 11.93 -6.32
C ILE A 203 -12.60 13.34 -6.75
N GLU A 204 -11.34 13.77 -6.72
CA GLU A 204 -11.02 14.93 -7.51
C GLU A 204 -11.64 14.63 -8.86
N GLU A 205 -12.71 15.33 -9.21
CA GLU A 205 -13.18 15.40 -10.59
C GLU A 205 -11.98 15.91 -11.37
N ARG A 206 -11.13 15.00 -11.82
CA ARG A 206 -10.02 15.36 -12.68
C ARG A 206 -10.64 15.63 -14.04
N ALA A 207 -10.80 16.90 -14.34
CA ALA A 207 -11.24 17.36 -15.64
C ALA A 207 -10.23 16.92 -16.68
N ASP A 208 -10.75 16.36 -17.75
CA ASP A 208 -10.01 15.97 -18.94
C ASP A 208 -9.22 17.13 -19.54
N ILE A 209 -7.94 16.94 -19.74
CA ILE A 209 -7.05 17.87 -20.43
C ILE A 209 -7.35 17.90 -21.96
N SER A 210 -8.10 16.93 -22.47
CA SER A 210 -8.41 16.79 -23.92
C SER A 210 -9.58 17.62 -24.40
N GLY A 211 -10.27 18.35 -23.55
CA GLY A 211 -11.38 19.26 -23.94
C GLY A 211 -12.71 18.58 -24.24
N SER A 212 -12.89 17.29 -23.89
CA SER A 212 -14.18 16.58 -23.99
C SER A 212 -15.11 16.88 -22.80
N GLY A 213 -14.58 17.42 -21.70
CA GLY A 213 -15.31 17.58 -20.46
C GLY A 213 -15.62 16.25 -19.78
N LEU A 214 -14.79 15.22 -20.00
CA LEU A 214 -14.93 13.92 -19.36
C LEU A 214 -14.69 14.04 -17.85
N LYS A 215 -15.65 13.56 -17.08
CA LYS A 215 -15.60 13.45 -15.64
C LYS A 215 -15.66 11.98 -15.27
N VAL A 216 -14.69 11.55 -14.47
CA VAL A 216 -14.59 10.17 -14.01
C VAL A 216 -14.79 10.15 -12.49
N SER A 217 -15.71 9.35 -12.03
CA SER A 217 -15.90 9.09 -10.61
C SER A 217 -15.90 7.59 -10.34
N CYS A 218 -15.39 7.19 -9.16
CA CYS A 218 -15.32 5.79 -8.75
C CYS A 218 -15.89 5.65 -7.33
N MET A 219 -16.79 4.73 -7.11
CA MET A 219 -17.33 4.41 -5.80
C MET A 219 -17.29 2.89 -5.60
N GLY A 220 -16.41 2.43 -4.74
CA GLY A 220 -16.14 1.00 -4.58
C GLY A 220 -15.64 0.39 -5.89
N ARG A 221 -16.39 -0.56 -6.44
CA ARG A 221 -16.09 -1.21 -7.72
C ARG A 221 -16.73 -0.55 -8.94
N GLU A 222 -17.54 0.46 -8.75
CA GLU A 222 -18.25 1.14 -9.84
C GLU A 222 -17.54 2.43 -10.25
N ILE A 223 -17.25 2.54 -11.55
CA ILE A 223 -16.78 3.77 -12.17
C ILE A 223 -17.95 4.43 -12.89
N THR A 224 -18.15 5.70 -12.64
CA THR A 224 -19.11 6.52 -13.38
C THR A 224 -18.35 7.44 -14.35
N LEU A 225 -18.70 7.38 -15.61
CA LEU A 225 -18.17 8.23 -16.66
C LEU A 225 -19.26 9.20 -17.11
N LYS A 226 -18.97 10.51 -17.07
CA LYS A 226 -19.85 11.58 -17.60
C LYS A 226 -19.06 12.45 -18.56
N SER A 227 -19.68 12.94 -19.62
CA SER A 227 -19.03 13.85 -20.56
C SER A 227 -19.98 14.95 -21.02
N GLU A 228 -19.44 16.11 -21.33
CA GLU A 228 -20.19 17.24 -21.89
C GLU A 228 -20.34 17.13 -23.41
N LYS A 229 -19.47 16.34 -24.05
CA LYS A 229 -19.50 16.07 -25.50
C LYS A 229 -19.41 14.57 -25.74
N PRO A 230 -19.96 14.05 -26.86
CA PRO A 230 -19.77 12.64 -27.19
C PRO A 230 -18.28 12.30 -27.27
N CYS A 231 -17.85 11.24 -26.57
CA CYS A 231 -16.47 10.76 -26.64
C CYS A 231 -16.41 9.23 -26.48
N GLU A 232 -15.37 8.62 -27.03
CA GLU A 232 -15.00 7.25 -26.68
C GLU A 232 -14.03 7.28 -25.50
N VAL A 233 -14.22 6.40 -24.54
CA VAL A 233 -13.39 6.28 -23.35
C VAL A 233 -12.84 4.88 -23.28
N SER A 234 -11.53 4.79 -23.12
CA SER A 234 -10.80 3.54 -22.95
C SER A 234 -10.32 3.41 -21.50
N VAL A 235 -10.44 2.21 -20.96
CA VAL A 235 -10.01 1.88 -19.60
C VAL A 235 -8.95 0.79 -19.69
N TRP A 236 -7.77 1.04 -19.17
CA TRP A 236 -6.65 0.09 -19.13
C TRP A 236 -6.32 -0.27 -17.69
N ASN A 237 -5.88 -1.50 -17.45
CA ASN A 237 -5.24 -1.87 -16.20
C ASN A 237 -3.76 -1.43 -16.18
N LEU A 238 -3.09 -1.61 -15.03
CA LEU A 238 -1.66 -1.24 -14.89
C LEU A 238 -0.71 -2.00 -15.83
N SER A 239 -1.11 -3.16 -16.34
CA SER A 239 -0.34 -3.92 -17.31
C SER A 239 -0.50 -3.40 -18.75
N GLY A 240 -1.23 -2.29 -18.93
CA GLY A 240 -1.51 -1.72 -20.26
C GLY A 240 -2.54 -2.51 -21.08
N VAL A 241 -3.27 -3.43 -20.45
CA VAL A 241 -4.32 -4.19 -21.11
C VAL A 241 -5.61 -3.36 -21.13
N LEU A 242 -6.20 -3.20 -22.32
CA LEU A 242 -7.50 -2.56 -22.48
C LEU A 242 -8.59 -3.47 -21.89
N VAL A 243 -9.24 -3.02 -20.80
CA VAL A 243 -10.30 -3.75 -20.12
C VAL A 243 -11.69 -3.33 -20.56
N HIS A 244 -11.90 -2.05 -20.88
CA HIS A 244 -13.14 -1.54 -21.45
C HIS A 244 -12.88 -0.46 -22.51
N LYS A 245 -13.76 -0.41 -23.51
CA LYS A 245 -13.89 0.70 -24.44
C LYS A 245 -15.36 1.02 -24.60
N VAL A 246 -15.78 2.24 -24.23
CA VAL A 246 -17.19 2.64 -24.19
C VAL A 246 -17.39 4.03 -24.77
N SER A 247 -18.58 4.25 -25.35
CA SER A 247 -18.99 5.58 -25.81
C SER A 247 -19.77 6.27 -24.69
N VAL A 248 -19.38 7.48 -24.34
CA VAL A 248 -20.05 8.34 -23.35
C VAL A 248 -20.74 9.48 -24.09
N LEU A 249 -22.05 9.61 -23.90
CA LEU A 249 -22.86 10.66 -24.49
C LEU A 249 -23.19 11.75 -23.47
N PRO A 250 -23.39 13.00 -23.88
CA PRO A 250 -23.84 14.07 -23.00
C PRO A 250 -25.12 13.69 -22.25
N ASN A 251 -25.16 13.98 -20.95
CA ASN A 251 -26.30 13.68 -20.07
C ASN A 251 -26.68 12.19 -19.93
N SER A 252 -25.81 11.28 -20.38
CA SER A 252 -26.02 9.83 -20.30
C SER A 252 -24.80 9.18 -19.63
N PRO A 253 -24.78 9.12 -18.27
CA PRO A 253 -23.66 8.48 -17.55
C PRO A 253 -23.49 7.02 -17.92
N VAL A 254 -22.24 6.58 -18.04
CA VAL A 254 -21.89 5.17 -18.19
C VAL A 254 -21.32 4.65 -16.88
N TYR A 255 -21.80 3.50 -16.46
CA TYR A 255 -21.36 2.82 -15.24
C TYR A 255 -20.61 1.55 -15.60
N LEU A 256 -19.41 1.39 -15.06
CA LEU A 256 -18.57 0.20 -15.27
C LEU A 256 -18.23 -0.41 -13.93
N THR A 257 -18.41 -1.71 -13.78
CA THR A 257 -17.93 -2.45 -12.60
C THR A 257 -16.58 -3.07 -12.93
N LEU A 258 -15.56 -2.76 -12.12
CA LEU A 258 -14.22 -3.28 -12.28
C LEU A 258 -13.82 -4.11 -11.05
N LEU A 259 -12.86 -4.99 -11.25
CA LEU A 259 -12.19 -5.66 -10.13
C LEU A 259 -11.34 -4.66 -9.34
N PRO A 260 -11.08 -4.92 -8.04
CA PRO A 260 -10.15 -4.09 -7.29
C PRO A 260 -8.81 -3.97 -7.99
N GLY A 261 -8.28 -2.75 -8.07
CA GLY A 261 -7.01 -2.49 -8.74
C GLY A 261 -6.85 -1.05 -9.21
N PHE A 262 -5.73 -0.82 -9.91
CA PHE A 262 -5.43 0.48 -10.50
C PHE A 262 -5.77 0.45 -11.99
N TYR A 263 -6.37 1.53 -12.46
CA TYR A 263 -6.77 1.68 -13.85
C TYR A 263 -6.40 3.06 -14.39
N MET A 264 -6.22 3.13 -15.69
CA MET A 264 -6.14 4.37 -16.45
C MET A 264 -7.42 4.52 -17.27
N VAL A 265 -8.15 5.60 -17.04
CA VAL A 265 -9.31 6.00 -17.84
C VAL A 265 -8.86 7.17 -18.68
N GLU A 266 -8.56 6.94 -19.95
CA GLU A 266 -7.81 7.87 -20.79
C GLU A 266 -6.49 8.28 -20.09
N HIS A 267 -6.37 9.52 -19.63
CA HIS A 267 -5.20 10.03 -18.90
C HIS A 267 -5.44 10.15 -17.39
N ILE A 268 -6.59 9.68 -16.90
CA ILE A 268 -7.00 9.77 -15.50
C ILE A 268 -6.70 8.48 -14.80
N LYS A 269 -5.82 8.51 -13.80
CA LYS A 269 -5.55 7.36 -12.93
C LYS A 269 -6.65 7.23 -11.89
N ILE A 270 -7.21 6.04 -11.75
CA ILE A 270 -8.23 5.71 -10.75
C ILE A 270 -7.80 4.48 -9.94
N VAL A 271 -8.30 4.41 -8.73
CA VAL A 271 -8.17 3.25 -7.84
C VAL A 271 -9.57 2.69 -7.62
N VAL A 272 -9.71 1.40 -7.88
CA VAL A 272 -10.96 0.64 -7.64
C VAL A 272 -10.70 -0.26 -6.43
N ASN A 273 -11.52 -0.12 -5.41
CA ASN A 273 -11.40 -0.84 -4.14
C ASN A 273 -12.36 -2.03 -4.06
#